data_e0b43af0828608eff77fc7c2dcd47be2
#
_entry.id   e0b43af0828608eff77fc7c2dcd47be2
#
_cell.length_a   1.000
_cell.length_b   1.000
_cell.length_c   1.000
_cell.angle_alpha   90.00
_cell.angle_beta   90.00
_cell.angle_gamma   90.00
#
_symmetry.space_group_name_H-M   'P 1'
#
loop_
_entity.id
_entity.type
_entity.pdbx_description
1 polymer ?
#
loop_
_entity_poly.entity_id
_entity_poly.type
_entity_poly.pdbx_seq_one_letter_code
_entity_poly.pdbx_strand_id
1 'polypeptide(L)'
;MADDNYIPQVDYTSRDYSSIREDLIELIPYYAPQWTNRDPADFGMTLLELFSYIGDGLHYYIDRTANESFIETASQRESVLQIARLLGYTPTRTTPSEVLLTFQNSSASIITVPKRTKVAANVTSNGVTTQVIFETDSAVTVPAKSAGNNGSNTVTATQGETIEAETIGTSDGSANQVFELGELSAIKGSILIDVNGVIYTEVPYLVDYSGYDPVFSTYTNSDGTTFIQFGDSISG
;
A
#
# COMPACT_ATOMS: atom_id res chain seq x y z
N MET A 1 4.97 6.10 -30.54
CA MET A 1 4.61 5.24 -29.41
C MET A 1 3.55 6.00 -28.66
N ALA A 2 2.31 5.52 -28.63
CA ALA A 2 1.28 6.11 -27.78
C ALA A 2 1.72 5.88 -26.34
N ASP A 3 1.57 6.90 -25.50
CA ASP A 3 1.83 6.80 -24.07
C ASP A 3 0.79 5.83 -23.50
N ASP A 4 1.19 4.58 -23.26
CA ASP A 4 0.31 3.49 -22.75
C ASP A 4 -0.25 3.76 -21.33
N ASN A 5 -0.02 4.96 -20.79
CA ASN A 5 -0.38 5.34 -19.43
C ASN A 5 -1.35 6.54 -19.39
N TYR A 6 -2.08 6.80 -20.48
CA TYR A 6 -3.08 7.86 -20.50
C TYR A 6 -4.36 7.38 -19.81
N ILE A 7 -4.62 7.89 -18.62
CA ILE A 7 -5.90 7.72 -17.92
C ILE A 7 -6.81 8.85 -18.40
N PRO A 8 -7.92 8.56 -19.10
CA PRO A 8 -8.84 9.59 -19.56
C PRO A 8 -9.50 10.26 -18.33
N GLN A 9 -9.40 11.59 -18.27
CA GLN A 9 -10.14 12.38 -17.29
C GLN A 9 -11.41 12.91 -17.94
N VAL A 10 -12.51 12.79 -17.25
CA VAL A 10 -13.82 13.29 -17.68
C VAL A 10 -14.12 14.57 -16.90
N ASP A 11 -14.51 15.59 -17.62
CA ASP A 11 -15.04 16.83 -17.06
C ASP A 11 -16.54 16.64 -16.81
N TYR A 12 -16.95 16.54 -15.56
CA TYR A 12 -18.34 16.32 -15.16
C TYR A 12 -19.11 17.62 -14.96
N THR A 13 -18.44 18.73 -14.70
CA THR A 13 -19.08 19.99 -14.37
C THR A 13 -19.17 20.95 -15.55
N SER A 14 -18.27 20.81 -16.54
CA SER A 14 -18.15 21.67 -17.73
C SER A 14 -18.10 23.17 -17.37
N ARG A 15 -17.60 23.50 -16.19
CA ARG A 15 -17.49 24.86 -15.68
C ARG A 15 -16.06 25.18 -15.31
N ASP A 16 -15.55 26.19 -15.97
CA ASP A 16 -14.22 26.74 -15.74
C ASP A 16 -14.29 28.21 -15.30
N TYR A 17 -13.16 28.77 -14.98
CA TYR A 17 -13.02 30.17 -14.59
C TYR A 17 -13.74 31.10 -15.56
N SER A 18 -13.64 30.90 -16.88
CA SER A 18 -14.22 31.81 -17.88
C SER A 18 -15.74 31.76 -17.89
N SER A 19 -16.31 30.55 -17.85
CA SER A 19 -17.77 30.36 -17.82
C SER A 19 -18.41 30.91 -16.54
N ILE A 20 -17.76 30.67 -15.39
CA ILE A 20 -18.23 31.18 -14.10
C ILE A 20 -18.16 32.71 -14.09
N ARG A 21 -17.09 33.29 -14.62
CA ARG A 21 -16.92 34.73 -14.74
C ARG A 21 -17.99 35.37 -15.61
N GLU A 22 -18.28 34.78 -16.76
CA GLU A 22 -19.33 35.28 -17.68
C GLU A 22 -20.70 35.21 -17.01
N ASP A 23 -21.08 34.09 -16.39
CA ASP A 23 -22.34 33.97 -15.64
C ASP A 23 -22.46 35.04 -14.55
N LEU A 24 -21.39 35.30 -13.79
CA LEU A 24 -21.41 36.31 -12.74
C LEU A 24 -21.57 37.73 -13.31
N ILE A 25 -20.95 38.05 -14.45
CA ILE A 25 -21.11 39.34 -15.13
C ILE A 25 -22.55 39.53 -15.62
N GLU A 26 -23.19 38.49 -16.18
CA GLU A 26 -24.56 38.51 -16.63
C GLU A 26 -25.57 38.73 -15.50
N LEU A 27 -25.23 38.32 -14.28
CA LEU A 27 -26.08 38.52 -13.09
C LEU A 27 -26.01 39.95 -12.53
N ILE A 28 -24.97 40.75 -12.81
CA ILE A 28 -24.80 42.10 -12.25
C ILE A 28 -25.98 43.03 -12.57
N PRO A 29 -26.52 43.09 -13.80
CA PRO A 29 -27.66 43.98 -14.10
C PRO A 29 -28.91 43.69 -13.26
N TYR A 30 -29.06 42.45 -12.80
CA TYR A 30 -30.23 42.06 -11.99
C TYR A 30 -30.08 42.43 -10.52
N TYR A 31 -28.87 42.29 -9.95
CA TYR A 31 -28.63 42.48 -8.52
C TYR A 31 -28.04 43.87 -8.19
N ALA A 32 -27.29 44.44 -9.12
CA ALA A 32 -26.62 45.72 -8.95
C ALA A 32 -26.69 46.57 -10.23
N PRO A 33 -27.90 46.98 -10.67
CA PRO A 33 -28.09 47.71 -11.95
C PRO A 33 -27.37 49.05 -12.02
N GLN A 34 -26.99 49.63 -10.87
CA GLN A 34 -26.24 50.87 -10.78
C GLN A 34 -24.73 50.67 -11.01
N TRP A 35 -24.22 49.45 -10.91
CA TRP A 35 -22.82 49.13 -11.15
C TRP A 35 -22.58 48.87 -12.63
N THR A 36 -22.20 49.90 -13.36
CA THR A 36 -22.01 49.89 -14.81
C THR A 36 -20.54 49.76 -15.22
N ASN A 37 -19.62 50.04 -14.28
CA ASN A 37 -18.19 49.97 -14.56
C ASN A 37 -17.77 48.49 -14.69
N ARG A 38 -17.08 48.17 -15.78
CA ARG A 38 -16.53 46.80 -16.08
C ARG A 38 -15.02 46.84 -16.29
N ASP A 39 -14.36 47.92 -15.82
CA ASP A 39 -12.91 48.02 -15.89
C ASP A 39 -12.28 46.92 -15.00
N PRO A 40 -11.31 46.12 -15.50
CA PRO A 40 -10.59 45.15 -14.68
C PRO A 40 -9.96 45.73 -13.44
N ALA A 41 -9.65 47.04 -13.41
CA ALA A 41 -9.12 47.73 -12.24
C ALA A 41 -10.19 48.12 -11.20
N ASP A 42 -11.47 47.92 -11.50
CA ASP A 42 -12.56 48.17 -10.55
C ASP A 42 -12.54 47.12 -9.42
N PHE A 43 -12.72 47.56 -8.18
CA PHE A 43 -12.72 46.73 -7.00
C PHE A 43 -13.79 45.62 -7.07
N GLY A 44 -14.99 45.94 -7.59
CA GLY A 44 -16.03 44.93 -7.76
C GLY A 44 -15.68 43.89 -8.79
N MET A 45 -15.04 44.26 -9.90
CA MET A 45 -14.53 43.34 -10.89
C MET A 45 -13.43 42.46 -10.31
N THR A 46 -12.52 43.00 -9.51
CA THR A 46 -11.49 42.22 -8.81
C THR A 46 -12.10 41.16 -7.89
N LEU A 47 -13.15 41.50 -7.14
CA LEU A 47 -13.85 40.51 -6.30
C LEU A 47 -14.52 39.41 -7.13
N LEU A 48 -15.17 39.79 -8.24
CA LEU A 48 -15.81 38.82 -9.15
C LEU A 48 -14.78 37.85 -9.74
N GLU A 49 -13.60 38.34 -10.15
CA GLU A 49 -12.49 37.52 -10.62
C GLU A 49 -12.02 36.52 -9.55
N LEU A 50 -11.90 36.97 -8.29
CA LEU A 50 -11.52 36.11 -7.18
C LEU A 50 -12.58 35.04 -6.91
N PHE A 51 -13.88 35.37 -6.96
CA PHE A 51 -14.95 34.38 -6.82
C PHE A 51 -14.96 33.36 -7.97
N SER A 52 -14.72 33.82 -9.20
CA SER A 52 -14.60 32.93 -10.36
C SER A 52 -13.45 31.95 -10.21
N TYR A 53 -12.29 32.41 -9.71
CA TYR A 53 -11.14 31.57 -9.43
C TYR A 53 -11.42 30.53 -8.32
N ILE A 54 -12.09 30.94 -7.24
CA ILE A 54 -12.50 30.01 -6.18
C ILE A 54 -13.51 28.99 -6.72
N GLY A 55 -14.48 29.44 -7.54
CA GLY A 55 -15.46 28.58 -8.18
C GLY A 55 -14.79 27.52 -9.06
N ASP A 56 -13.86 27.90 -9.90
CA ASP A 56 -13.07 27.00 -10.75
C ASP A 56 -12.31 25.96 -9.92
N GLY A 57 -11.64 26.39 -8.83
CA GLY A 57 -10.98 25.48 -7.90
C GLY A 57 -11.93 24.46 -7.26
N LEU A 58 -13.16 24.86 -6.90
CA LEU A 58 -14.15 23.94 -6.35
C LEU A 58 -14.64 22.93 -7.40
N HIS A 59 -14.89 23.37 -8.64
CA HIS A 59 -15.26 22.47 -9.73
C HIS A 59 -14.16 21.47 -10.05
N TYR A 60 -12.90 21.90 -10.06
CA TYR A 60 -11.75 20.99 -10.19
C TYR A 60 -11.76 19.88 -9.12
N TYR A 61 -12.03 20.21 -7.86
CA TYR A 61 -12.11 19.19 -6.80
C TYR A 61 -13.31 18.26 -6.95
N ILE A 62 -14.46 18.78 -7.44
CA ILE A 62 -15.63 17.95 -7.74
C ILE A 62 -15.30 16.94 -8.84
N ASP A 63 -14.75 17.42 -9.95
CA ASP A 63 -14.37 16.58 -11.09
C ASP A 63 -13.32 15.54 -10.69
N ARG A 64 -12.31 15.94 -9.94
CA ARG A 64 -11.30 15.02 -9.42
C ARG A 64 -11.92 13.94 -8.54
N THR A 65 -12.81 14.31 -7.62
CA THR A 65 -13.49 13.35 -6.75
C THR A 65 -14.38 12.39 -7.55
N ALA A 66 -15.09 12.91 -8.55
CA ALA A 66 -15.91 12.09 -9.44
C ALA A 66 -15.05 11.11 -10.26
N ASN A 67 -13.94 11.58 -10.83
CA ASN A 67 -13.01 10.72 -11.57
C ASN A 67 -12.39 9.62 -10.68
N GLU A 68 -12.06 9.91 -9.43
CA GLU A 68 -11.53 8.92 -8.48
C GLU A 68 -12.58 7.89 -8.03
N SER A 69 -13.86 8.11 -8.31
CA SER A 69 -14.95 7.17 -7.97
C SER A 69 -15.14 6.02 -8.97
N PHE A 70 -14.48 6.07 -10.12
CA PHE A 70 -14.59 5.05 -11.17
C PHE A 70 -13.23 4.45 -11.51
N ILE A 71 -13.17 3.13 -11.63
CA ILE A 71 -11.92 2.39 -11.85
C ILE A 71 -11.20 2.77 -13.16
N GLU A 72 -11.95 3.19 -14.18
CA GLU A 72 -11.41 3.58 -15.49
C GLU A 72 -10.73 4.96 -15.47
N THR A 73 -11.16 5.84 -14.56
CA THR A 73 -10.69 7.23 -14.47
C THR A 73 -9.89 7.51 -13.18
N ALA A 74 -9.92 6.60 -12.21
CA ALA A 74 -9.16 6.72 -10.98
C ALA A 74 -7.65 6.71 -11.26
N SER A 75 -6.97 7.76 -10.81
CA SER A 75 -5.53 7.95 -10.97
C SER A 75 -4.75 7.60 -9.71
N GLN A 76 -5.40 7.67 -8.55
CA GLN A 76 -4.77 7.36 -7.28
C GLN A 76 -4.84 5.86 -6.99
N ARG A 77 -3.68 5.24 -6.70
CA ARG A 77 -3.60 3.82 -6.35
C ARG A 77 -4.56 3.44 -5.23
N GLU A 78 -4.72 4.31 -4.23
CA GLU A 78 -5.62 4.06 -3.09
C GLU A 78 -7.08 3.95 -3.54
N SER A 79 -7.56 4.87 -4.40
CA SER A 79 -8.92 4.84 -4.96
C SER A 79 -9.18 3.53 -5.72
N VAL A 80 -8.23 3.13 -6.58
CA VAL A 80 -8.31 1.85 -7.33
C VAL A 80 -8.38 0.66 -6.39
N LEU A 81 -7.57 0.63 -5.33
CA LEU A 81 -7.57 -0.45 -4.35
C LEU A 81 -8.89 -0.52 -3.58
N GLN A 82 -9.45 0.62 -3.19
CA GLN A 82 -10.75 0.68 -2.50
C GLN A 82 -11.89 0.19 -3.39
N ILE A 83 -11.93 0.62 -4.65
CA ILE A 83 -12.92 0.15 -5.63
C ILE A 83 -12.76 -1.36 -5.85
N ALA A 84 -11.53 -1.87 -5.99
CA ALA A 84 -11.26 -3.29 -6.14
C ALA A 84 -11.75 -4.10 -4.93
N ARG A 85 -11.56 -3.60 -3.71
CA ARG A 85 -12.09 -4.23 -2.48
C ARG A 85 -13.61 -4.30 -2.46
N LEU A 86 -14.32 -3.25 -2.92
CA LEU A 86 -15.78 -3.26 -3.05
C LEU A 86 -16.28 -4.36 -4.00
N LEU A 87 -15.48 -4.72 -4.99
CA LEU A 87 -15.75 -5.83 -5.92
C LEU A 87 -15.32 -7.20 -5.39
N GLY A 88 -14.85 -7.27 -4.14
CA GLY A 88 -14.36 -8.50 -3.52
C GLY A 88 -12.94 -8.90 -3.91
N TYR A 89 -12.22 -8.05 -4.63
CA TYR A 89 -10.82 -8.30 -4.97
C TYR A 89 -9.91 -7.82 -3.84
N THR A 90 -9.17 -8.75 -3.24
CA THR A 90 -8.16 -8.43 -2.23
C THR A 90 -6.79 -8.40 -2.91
N PRO A 91 -6.17 -7.22 -3.08
CA PRO A 91 -4.83 -7.13 -3.66
C PRO A 91 -3.84 -7.95 -2.85
N THR A 92 -3.04 -8.75 -3.55
CA THR A 92 -1.96 -9.49 -2.89
C THR A 92 -0.80 -8.55 -2.60
N ARG A 93 -0.20 -8.71 -1.43
CA ARG A 93 1.09 -8.08 -1.12
C ARG A 93 2.17 -8.64 -2.04
N THR A 94 3.34 -8.03 -2.00
CA THR A 94 4.52 -8.50 -2.74
C THR A 94 4.75 -9.99 -2.47
N THR A 95 4.84 -10.77 -3.53
CA THR A 95 5.21 -12.18 -3.43
C THR A 95 6.72 -12.28 -3.47
N PRO A 96 7.37 -12.89 -2.47
CA PRO A 96 8.82 -13.06 -2.46
C PRO A 96 9.26 -14.04 -3.54
N SER A 97 10.50 -13.90 -3.99
CA SER A 97 11.13 -14.89 -4.87
C SER A 97 11.50 -16.13 -4.07
N GLU A 98 11.32 -17.31 -4.67
CA GLU A 98 11.76 -18.58 -4.10
C GLU A 98 12.89 -19.17 -4.93
N VAL A 99 13.82 -19.83 -4.26
CA VAL A 99 14.97 -20.48 -4.89
C VAL A 99 15.25 -21.83 -4.25
N LEU A 100 15.68 -22.80 -5.04
CA LEU A 100 16.16 -24.07 -4.55
C LEU A 100 17.68 -23.99 -4.32
N LEU A 101 18.10 -24.00 -3.06
CA LEU A 101 19.50 -23.98 -2.67
C LEU A 101 20.05 -25.40 -2.56
N THR A 102 21.28 -25.62 -3.05
CA THR A 102 22.02 -26.86 -2.87
C THR A 102 23.16 -26.63 -1.90
N PHE A 103 23.09 -27.26 -0.73
CA PHE A 103 24.17 -27.25 0.24
C PHE A 103 25.11 -28.45 -0.03
N GLN A 104 26.42 -28.18 0.03
CA GLN A 104 27.45 -29.19 -0.13
C GLN A 104 28.26 -29.30 1.15
N ASN A 105 28.51 -30.54 1.58
CA ASN A 105 29.28 -30.88 2.78
C ASN A 105 30.56 -31.63 2.41
N SER A 106 31.70 -31.02 2.65
CA SER A 106 33.02 -31.63 2.43
C SER A 106 33.59 -32.32 3.67
N SER A 107 32.87 -32.29 4.80
CA SER A 107 33.30 -32.93 6.05
C SER A 107 32.94 -34.41 6.11
N ALA A 108 33.60 -35.14 7.01
CA ALA A 108 33.33 -36.55 7.29
C ALA A 108 32.10 -36.75 8.22
N SER A 109 31.48 -35.68 8.69
CA SER A 109 30.30 -35.71 9.58
C SER A 109 29.08 -35.13 8.90
N ILE A 110 27.91 -35.62 9.26
CA ILE A 110 26.63 -35.07 8.83
C ILE A 110 26.47 -33.64 9.42
N ILE A 111 25.99 -32.69 8.62
CA ILE A 111 25.73 -31.33 9.03
C ILE A 111 24.24 -31.03 8.85
N THR A 112 23.62 -30.41 9.84
CA THR A 112 22.26 -29.92 9.73
C THR A 112 22.31 -28.40 9.60
N VAL A 113 21.71 -27.86 8.53
CA VAL A 113 21.49 -26.44 8.32
C VAL A 113 20.13 -26.12 8.92
N PRO A 114 20.03 -25.22 9.91
CA PRO A 114 18.76 -24.87 10.53
C PRO A 114 17.80 -24.17 9.58
N LYS A 115 16.49 -24.19 9.89
CA LYS A 115 15.50 -23.32 9.30
C LYS A 115 15.91 -21.85 9.56
N ARG A 116 15.58 -20.94 8.63
CA ARG A 116 15.92 -19.50 8.67
C ARG A 116 17.42 -19.21 8.60
N THR A 117 18.20 -20.15 8.02
CA THR A 117 19.59 -19.85 7.70
C THR A 117 19.66 -18.86 6.56
N LYS A 118 20.32 -17.72 6.80
CA LYS A 118 20.45 -16.63 5.81
C LYS A 118 21.53 -16.98 4.78
N VAL A 119 21.19 -16.86 3.52
CA VAL A 119 22.09 -16.99 2.37
C VAL A 119 21.98 -15.72 1.53
N ALA A 120 23.08 -15.07 1.28
CA ALA A 120 23.11 -13.83 0.53
C ALA A 120 23.72 -14.06 -0.87
N ALA A 121 23.10 -13.42 -1.88
CA ALA A 121 23.60 -13.36 -3.23
C ALA A 121 23.75 -11.90 -3.67
N ASN A 122 24.81 -11.61 -4.41
CA ASN A 122 24.98 -10.29 -5.03
C ASN A 122 24.37 -10.33 -6.44
N VAL A 123 23.37 -9.49 -6.67
CA VAL A 123 22.71 -9.33 -7.97
C VAL A 123 23.08 -7.97 -8.54
N THR A 124 23.60 -7.96 -9.77
CA THR A 124 23.94 -6.72 -10.48
C THR A 124 22.86 -6.45 -11.54
N SER A 125 22.17 -5.34 -11.41
CA SER A 125 21.20 -4.86 -12.39
C SER A 125 21.51 -3.41 -12.74
N ASN A 126 21.56 -3.09 -14.04
CA ASN A 126 21.86 -1.74 -14.55
C ASN A 126 23.16 -1.11 -13.94
N GLY A 127 24.18 -1.94 -13.69
CA GLY A 127 25.46 -1.50 -13.09
C GLY A 127 25.42 -1.25 -11.58
N VAL A 128 24.28 -1.45 -10.91
CA VAL A 128 24.16 -1.40 -9.44
C VAL A 128 24.15 -2.82 -8.89
N THR A 129 25.08 -3.09 -7.97
CA THR A 129 25.12 -4.39 -7.27
C THR A 129 24.38 -4.27 -5.94
N THR A 130 23.35 -5.09 -5.78
CA THR A 130 22.53 -5.17 -4.56
C THR A 130 22.67 -6.57 -3.98
N GLN A 131 22.83 -6.65 -2.66
CA GLN A 131 22.80 -7.91 -1.93
C GLN A 131 21.35 -8.31 -1.69
N VAL A 132 21.01 -9.54 -2.09
CA VAL A 132 19.68 -10.14 -1.85
C VAL A 132 19.83 -11.26 -0.85
N ILE A 133 19.02 -11.22 0.20
CA ILE A 133 19.03 -12.23 1.29
C ILE A 133 17.88 -13.20 1.07
N PHE A 134 18.18 -14.49 1.23
CA PHE A 134 17.22 -15.58 1.26
C PHE A 134 17.34 -16.32 2.59
N GLU A 135 16.22 -16.78 3.13
CA GLU A 135 16.18 -17.65 4.32
C GLU A 135 15.66 -19.03 3.96
N THR A 136 16.29 -20.09 4.52
CA THR A 136 15.84 -21.47 4.32
C THR A 136 14.48 -21.71 4.98
N ASP A 137 13.52 -22.27 4.24
CA ASP A 137 12.14 -22.51 4.70
C ASP A 137 12.03 -23.64 5.69
N SER A 138 12.99 -24.56 5.67
CA SER A 138 13.06 -25.71 6.59
C SER A 138 14.51 -26.08 6.93
N ALA A 139 14.69 -26.83 7.98
CA ALA A 139 15.98 -27.41 8.29
C ALA A 139 16.32 -28.51 7.26
N VAL A 140 17.60 -28.57 6.83
CA VAL A 140 18.08 -29.58 5.89
C VAL A 140 19.31 -30.27 6.44
N THR A 141 19.32 -31.59 6.38
CA THR A 141 20.45 -32.41 6.78
C THR A 141 21.28 -32.75 5.54
N VAL A 142 22.56 -32.37 5.53
CA VAL A 142 23.48 -32.60 4.44
C VAL A 142 24.38 -33.78 4.83
N PRO A 143 24.37 -34.90 4.06
CA PRO A 143 25.16 -36.07 4.37
C PRO A 143 26.65 -35.75 4.44
N ALA A 144 27.40 -36.61 5.13
CA ALA A 144 28.85 -36.57 5.13
C ALA A 144 29.42 -36.84 3.74
N LYS A 145 30.64 -36.36 3.49
CA LYS A 145 31.45 -36.78 2.33
C LYS A 145 31.64 -38.28 2.30
N SER A 146 31.40 -38.91 1.15
CA SER A 146 31.58 -40.35 0.95
C SER A 146 32.28 -40.64 -0.38
N ALA A 147 33.20 -41.59 -0.38
CA ALA A 147 33.93 -42.06 -1.57
C ALA A 147 34.55 -40.93 -2.43
N GLY A 148 35.05 -39.90 -1.79
CA GLY A 148 35.66 -38.74 -2.48
C GLY A 148 34.67 -37.65 -2.95
N ASN A 149 33.37 -37.92 -2.90
CA ASN A 149 32.33 -36.95 -3.30
C ASN A 149 31.77 -36.23 -2.08
N ASN A 150 31.52 -34.92 -2.21
CA ASN A 150 30.83 -34.15 -1.18
C ASN A 150 29.39 -34.66 -1.00
N GLY A 151 28.95 -34.74 0.25
CA GLY A 151 27.53 -34.89 0.53
C GLY A 151 26.78 -33.67 0.02
N SER A 152 25.57 -33.83 -0.52
CA SER A 152 24.74 -32.72 -0.96
C SER A 152 23.29 -32.96 -0.62
N ASN A 153 22.54 -31.86 -0.34
CA ASN A 153 21.11 -31.90 -0.20
C ASN A 153 20.55 -30.52 -0.57
N THR A 154 19.27 -30.47 -0.91
CA THR A 154 18.60 -29.27 -1.38
C THR A 154 17.51 -28.83 -0.39
N VAL A 155 17.26 -27.52 -0.34
CA VAL A 155 16.18 -26.92 0.44
C VAL A 155 15.68 -25.67 -0.27
N THR A 156 14.37 -25.43 -0.19
CA THR A 156 13.77 -24.19 -0.66
C THR A 156 14.15 -23.05 0.28
N ALA A 157 14.41 -21.88 -0.30
CA ALA A 157 14.66 -20.66 0.44
C ALA A 157 13.84 -19.51 -0.17
N THR A 158 13.26 -18.71 0.69
CA THR A 158 12.42 -17.57 0.33
C THR A 158 13.20 -16.27 0.51
N GLN A 159 13.06 -15.35 -0.44
CA GLN A 159 13.66 -14.02 -0.36
C GLN A 159 13.03 -13.24 0.78
N GLY A 160 13.85 -12.75 1.68
CA GLY A 160 13.45 -11.94 2.83
C GLY A 160 14.30 -12.20 4.03
N GLU A 161 13.98 -11.51 5.09
CA GLU A 161 14.60 -11.63 6.40
C GLU A 161 13.50 -11.67 7.47
N THR A 162 13.56 -12.66 8.35
CA THR A 162 12.65 -12.75 9.49
C THR A 162 13.10 -11.79 10.58
N ILE A 163 12.22 -10.87 10.97
CA ILE A 163 12.41 -9.99 12.10
C ILE A 163 11.67 -10.59 13.29
N GLU A 164 12.37 -10.85 14.37
CA GLU A 164 11.81 -11.45 15.57
C GLU A 164 11.67 -10.41 16.68
N ALA A 165 10.56 -10.52 17.43
CA ALA A 165 10.31 -9.72 18.64
C ALA A 165 10.31 -8.19 18.43
N GLU A 166 9.83 -7.72 17.29
CA GLU A 166 9.57 -6.30 17.08
C GLU A 166 8.40 -5.84 17.96
N THR A 167 8.62 -4.79 18.74
CA THR A 167 7.54 -4.14 19.49
C THR A 167 6.92 -3.05 18.64
N ILE A 168 5.71 -3.27 18.14
CA ILE A 168 5.00 -2.33 17.26
C ILE A 168 4.22 -1.25 17.99
N GLY A 169 3.99 -1.41 19.30
CA GLY A 169 3.31 -0.41 20.12
C GLY A 169 2.74 -0.97 21.42
N THR A 170 2.02 -0.12 22.11
CA THR A 170 1.30 -0.47 23.35
C THR A 170 -0.15 -0.06 23.20
N SER A 171 -1.07 -0.97 23.50
CA SER A 171 -2.50 -0.69 23.45
C SER A 171 -2.90 0.29 24.55
N ASP A 172 -3.72 1.27 24.20
CA ASP A 172 -4.35 2.21 25.13
C ASP A 172 -5.80 1.82 25.48
N GLY A 173 -6.28 0.70 24.94
CA GLY A 173 -7.65 0.19 25.14
C GLY A 173 -8.69 0.87 24.24
N SER A 174 -8.32 1.76 23.34
CA SER A 174 -9.26 2.34 22.37
C SER A 174 -9.66 1.34 21.28
N ALA A 175 -10.80 1.59 20.65
CA ALA A 175 -11.29 0.79 19.54
C ALA A 175 -10.52 1.10 18.25
N ASN A 176 -10.42 0.10 17.36
CA ASN A 176 -9.83 0.24 16.02
C ASN A 176 -8.37 0.75 16.03
N GLN A 177 -7.57 0.28 16.98
CA GLN A 177 -6.17 0.67 17.06
C GLN A 177 -5.41 0.19 15.83
N VAL A 178 -4.52 1.04 15.33
CA VAL A 178 -3.68 0.78 14.17
C VAL A 178 -2.22 0.96 14.56
N PHE A 179 -1.40 -0.04 14.22
CA PHE A 179 0.04 -0.02 14.46
C PHE A 179 0.77 -0.21 13.13
N GLU A 180 1.86 0.50 12.96
CA GLU A 180 2.73 0.42 11.79
C GLU A 180 3.83 -0.62 12.01
N LEU A 181 4.13 -1.45 11.01
CA LEU A 181 5.33 -2.27 11.01
C LEU A 181 6.54 -1.44 10.63
N GLY A 182 7.67 -1.65 11.32
CA GLY A 182 8.90 -0.93 11.05
C GLY A 182 9.52 -1.20 9.69
N GLU A 183 9.19 -2.35 9.08
CA GLU A 183 9.73 -2.74 7.78
C GLU A 183 8.65 -2.72 6.69
N LEU A 184 9.07 -2.27 5.50
CA LEU A 184 8.21 -2.24 4.33
C LEU A 184 7.95 -3.67 3.80
N SER A 185 6.76 -3.91 3.30
CA SER A 185 6.43 -5.09 2.47
C SER A 185 6.51 -6.45 3.18
N ALA A 186 5.89 -6.59 4.35
CA ALA A 186 5.75 -7.89 4.99
C ALA A 186 5.05 -8.91 4.09
N ILE A 187 5.56 -10.14 4.06
CA ILE A 187 4.99 -11.26 3.30
C ILE A 187 3.60 -11.59 3.84
N LYS A 188 2.62 -11.81 2.97
CA LYS A 188 1.27 -12.17 3.39
C LYS A 188 1.28 -13.48 4.19
N GLY A 189 0.64 -13.47 5.36
CA GLY A 189 0.54 -14.65 6.25
C GLY A 189 1.80 -14.95 7.05
N SER A 190 2.85 -14.11 6.99
CA SER A 190 4.06 -14.29 7.78
C SER A 190 4.06 -13.53 9.10
N ILE A 191 3.08 -12.65 9.31
CA ILE A 191 2.99 -11.82 10.51
C ILE A 191 2.39 -12.64 11.64
N LEU A 192 3.11 -12.69 12.75
CA LEU A 192 2.64 -13.27 14.02
C LEU A 192 2.59 -12.16 15.06
N ILE A 193 1.44 -11.91 15.63
CA ILE A 193 1.25 -10.91 16.68
C ILE A 193 1.03 -11.63 17.99
N ASP A 194 1.82 -11.26 18.99
CA ASP A 194 1.66 -11.69 20.39
C ASP A 194 1.21 -10.48 21.21
N VAL A 195 0.05 -10.63 21.88
CA VAL A 195 -0.44 -9.64 22.84
C VAL A 195 -0.54 -10.32 24.21
N ASN A 196 0.42 -10.03 25.08
CA ASN A 196 0.50 -10.59 26.43
C ASN A 196 0.46 -12.13 26.49
N GLY A 197 1.11 -12.80 25.54
CA GLY A 197 1.17 -14.28 25.46
C GLY A 197 0.00 -14.90 24.70
N VAL A 198 -0.89 -14.11 24.12
CA VAL A 198 -1.96 -14.56 23.22
C VAL A 198 -1.55 -14.30 21.78
N ILE A 199 -1.51 -15.35 20.97
CA ILE A 199 -1.19 -15.25 19.54
C ILE A 199 -2.47 -14.86 18.77
N TYR A 200 -2.40 -13.77 18.04
CA TYR A 200 -3.46 -13.28 17.17
C TYR A 200 -3.28 -13.81 15.76
N THR A 201 -4.40 -14.05 15.07
CA THR A 201 -4.44 -14.59 13.71
C THR A 201 -4.78 -13.52 12.69
N GLU A 202 -4.03 -13.45 11.60
CA GLU A 202 -4.32 -12.53 10.48
C GLU A 202 -5.58 -12.97 9.74
N VAL A 203 -6.56 -12.06 9.61
CA VAL A 203 -7.82 -12.27 8.89
C VAL A 203 -8.05 -11.18 7.85
N PRO A 204 -8.80 -11.47 6.78
CA PRO A 204 -9.07 -10.46 5.74
C PRO A 204 -10.04 -9.37 6.22
N TYR A 205 -11.01 -9.72 7.06
CA TYR A 205 -12.04 -8.80 7.56
C TYR A 205 -12.33 -9.08 9.03
N LEU A 206 -12.28 -8.04 9.87
CA LEU A 206 -12.58 -8.15 11.30
C LEU A 206 -14.07 -8.35 11.58
N VAL A 207 -14.93 -7.83 10.71
CA VAL A 207 -16.40 -7.89 10.86
C VAL A 207 -16.96 -9.33 10.93
N ASP A 208 -16.22 -10.30 10.40
CA ASP A 208 -16.60 -11.72 10.44
C ASP A 208 -16.32 -12.40 11.79
N TYR A 209 -15.70 -11.69 12.73
CA TYR A 209 -15.23 -12.21 14.01
C TYR A 209 -15.82 -11.43 15.18
N SER A 210 -15.92 -12.08 16.33
CA SER A 210 -16.39 -11.48 17.58
C SER A 210 -15.27 -10.68 18.25
N GLY A 211 -15.61 -9.66 19.02
CA GLY A 211 -14.64 -8.89 19.83
C GLY A 211 -13.86 -9.68 20.90
N TYR A 212 -14.13 -10.98 21.05
CA TYR A 212 -13.35 -11.89 21.89
C TYR A 212 -12.37 -12.76 21.11
N ASP A 213 -12.43 -12.75 19.78
CA ASP A 213 -11.54 -13.54 18.94
C ASP A 213 -10.18 -12.83 18.80
N PRO A 214 -9.06 -13.53 19.04
CA PRO A 214 -7.73 -12.95 18.89
C PRO A 214 -7.34 -12.86 17.40
N VAL A 215 -7.87 -11.86 16.72
CA VAL A 215 -7.65 -11.64 15.30
C VAL A 215 -7.21 -10.21 15.02
N PHE A 216 -6.50 -10.03 13.91
CA PHE A 216 -6.13 -8.72 13.38
C PHE A 216 -6.23 -8.73 11.86
N SER A 217 -6.44 -7.57 11.27
CA SER A 217 -6.35 -7.39 9.83
C SER A 217 -5.14 -6.55 9.47
N THR A 218 -4.72 -6.64 8.22
CA THR A 218 -3.59 -5.88 7.72
C THR A 218 -3.95 -5.17 6.43
N TYR A 219 -3.40 -3.98 6.24
CA TYR A 219 -3.45 -3.29 4.97
C TYR A 219 -2.09 -2.65 4.66
N THR A 220 -1.84 -2.37 3.40
CA THR A 220 -0.58 -1.76 2.95
C THR A 220 -0.91 -0.49 2.20
N ASN A 221 -0.23 0.59 2.54
CA ASN A 221 -0.33 1.87 1.86
C ASN A 221 0.34 1.84 0.49
N SER A 222 0.19 2.94 -0.26
CA SER A 222 0.78 3.11 -1.60
C SER A 222 2.31 3.12 -1.60
N ASP A 223 2.94 3.49 -0.49
CA ASP A 223 4.40 3.51 -0.28
C ASP A 223 4.98 2.14 0.11
N GLY A 224 4.11 1.14 0.37
CA GLY A 224 4.51 -0.21 0.78
C GLY A 224 4.49 -0.43 2.28
N THR A 225 4.21 0.60 3.09
CA THR A 225 4.10 0.47 4.55
C THR A 225 2.93 -0.44 4.93
N THR A 226 3.17 -1.40 5.80
CA THR A 226 2.16 -2.34 6.29
C THR A 226 1.66 -1.91 7.67
N PHE A 227 0.34 -1.86 7.79
CA PHE A 227 -0.36 -1.53 9.02
C PHE A 227 -1.12 -2.74 9.55
N ILE A 228 -1.16 -2.86 10.86
CA ILE A 228 -1.92 -3.87 11.62
C ILE A 228 -3.09 -3.14 12.27
N GLN A 229 -4.29 -3.62 12.04
CA GLN A 229 -5.51 -3.07 12.60
C GLN A 229 -6.18 -4.11 13.50
N PHE A 230 -6.50 -3.70 14.71
CA PHE A 230 -7.31 -4.45 15.67
C PHE A 230 -8.76 -4.01 15.63
N GLY A 231 -9.64 -4.80 16.22
CA GLY A 231 -11.06 -4.55 16.24
C GLY A 231 -11.52 -3.46 17.20
N ASP A 232 -12.85 -3.39 17.36
CA ASP A 232 -13.53 -2.38 18.17
C ASP A 232 -14.17 -2.97 19.45
N SER A 233 -13.78 -4.15 19.85
CA SER A 233 -14.37 -4.97 20.94
C SER A 233 -15.79 -5.49 20.66
N ILE A 234 -16.36 -5.22 19.48
CA ILE A 234 -17.60 -5.81 18.97
C ILE A 234 -17.26 -6.79 17.85
N SER A 235 -16.34 -6.39 16.98
CA SER A 235 -15.82 -7.15 15.84
C SER A 235 -14.29 -7.24 15.94
N GLY A 236 -13.72 -8.43 16.03
CA GLY A 236 -12.28 -8.71 15.97
C GLY A 236 -11.49 -8.34 17.22
#